data_d10099ea2932c5acf7023593b56c1ff2
#
_entry.id   d10099ea2932c5acf7023593b56c1ff2
#
_cell.length_a   1.000
_cell.length_b   1.000
_cell.length_c   1.000
_cell.angle_alpha   90.00
_cell.angle_beta   90.00
_cell.angle_gamma   90.00
#
_symmetry.space_group_name_H-M   'P 1'
#
loop_
_entity.id
_entity.type
_entity.pdbx_description
1 polymer ?
#
loop_
_entity_poly.entity_id
_entity_poly.type
_entity_poly.pdbx_seq_one_letter_code
_entity_poly.pdbx_strand_id
1 'polypeptide(L)'
;MGSPSGRFTDFEDKRQVFEWKDLVSLLARRYIGRYGLKHVSKWNFETWNEPDHHDFDNVSMTLQGFLNYYDACSEGLRAASSALRLGGPGDSCHPLPRSPLCWGLLGHCHNGTNFFTGEVGVRLDYIALHKKGAGSSIYILEQEAAGVRQIQRLFPRFADTPVYNDEADPLVGWSLPQPWRADVTYAAMVVKVIAQHQNLLVANASSSVRYALLSNDNAFLSYHPHPFSQRTLTARFQVNDTRPPHVQLLRKPVLTAMALLALLDGEQLWAEVSRGGTVLDSNHTVGVLASAHPPTGPADAWRATVLVYASDDTRAHANRSVPLTLSLHGVPPGPEVVFVQLYMDNWLCSPYGEWRRLGRPVYPSAEQFRRMRAAEDPATVVPLPFPSSGRLTLRPELPVPSLWLVHVCARPEEPPGQVTRLRALPLTRGQLLLVWSDERVGSKCLWTYEIQFSPEGVVYLPISRKPSTFNLFVFSPDTAVVSGSYRVRAVDYWARPGPFSSPVWYLGAPAP
;
A
#
# COMPACT_ATOMS: atom_id res chain seq x y z
N MET A 1 23.64 -14.94 6.13
CA MET A 1 25.04 -15.00 6.54
C MET A 1 25.70 -16.02 5.63
N GLY A 2 26.39 -15.56 4.60
CA GLY A 2 27.07 -16.47 3.68
C GLY A 2 28.29 -17.10 4.35
N SER A 3 28.62 -18.31 3.93
CA SER A 3 29.95 -18.87 4.22
C SER A 3 31.01 -17.90 3.68
N PRO A 4 32.25 -17.88 4.21
CA PRO A 4 33.33 -17.07 3.69
C PRO A 4 33.63 -17.28 2.21
N SER A 5 33.11 -18.36 1.60
CA SER A 5 33.24 -18.68 0.19
C SER A 5 32.13 -18.11 -0.67
N GLY A 6 31.16 -17.34 -0.11
CA GLY A 6 29.98 -16.83 -0.83
C GLY A 6 28.96 -17.88 -1.24
N ARG A 7 29.13 -19.12 -0.86
CA ARG A 7 28.15 -20.19 -1.07
C ARG A 7 27.30 -20.31 0.18
N PHE A 8 26.10 -19.78 0.10
CA PHE A 8 25.17 -19.73 1.24
C PHE A 8 24.58 -21.10 1.60
N THR A 9 24.85 -22.24 0.91
CA THR A 9 23.78 -23.19 0.87
C THR A 9 24.20 -24.59 0.54
N ASP A 10 24.60 -25.27 1.55
CA ASP A 10 24.54 -26.73 1.47
C ASP A 10 23.48 -27.20 2.52
N PHE A 11 22.21 -26.99 2.22
CA PHE A 11 21.12 -27.55 3.04
C PHE A 11 20.91 -29.05 2.80
N GLU A 12 21.79 -29.74 2.08
CA GLU A 12 21.96 -31.17 2.11
C GLU A 12 22.83 -31.62 3.31
N ASP A 13 23.69 -30.71 3.84
CA ASP A 13 24.40 -30.93 5.11
C ASP A 13 23.43 -30.80 6.29
N LYS A 14 23.18 -31.92 6.97
CA LYS A 14 22.28 -31.99 8.13
C LYS A 14 22.62 -30.95 9.20
N ARG A 15 23.88 -30.68 9.47
CA ARG A 15 24.29 -29.70 10.48
C ARG A 15 23.77 -28.31 10.12
N GLN A 16 23.92 -27.88 8.87
CA GLN A 16 23.42 -26.57 8.42
C GLN A 16 21.88 -26.50 8.50
N VAL A 17 21.18 -27.58 8.20
CA VAL A 17 19.72 -27.66 8.32
C VAL A 17 19.27 -27.45 9.76
N PHE A 18 19.95 -28.10 10.75
CA PHE A 18 19.63 -27.92 12.16
C PHE A 18 19.98 -26.51 12.65
N GLU A 19 21.16 -25.98 12.29
CA GLU A 19 21.58 -24.63 12.63
C GLU A 19 20.59 -23.58 12.10
N TRP A 20 20.06 -23.77 10.89
CA TRP A 20 19.07 -22.88 10.30
C TRP A 20 17.73 -22.93 11.05
N LYS A 21 17.25 -24.11 11.39
CA LYS A 21 16.04 -24.27 12.23
C LYS A 21 16.17 -23.51 13.54
N ASP A 22 17.34 -23.64 14.21
CA ASP A 22 17.60 -22.97 15.48
C ASP A 22 17.66 -21.45 15.30
N LEU A 23 18.28 -20.94 14.23
CA LEU A 23 18.33 -19.53 13.90
C LEU A 23 16.93 -18.97 13.68
N VAL A 24 16.08 -19.62 12.90
CA VAL A 24 14.69 -19.21 12.65
C VAL A 24 13.90 -19.20 13.96
N SER A 25 14.06 -20.19 14.83
CA SER A 25 13.42 -20.24 16.14
C SER A 25 13.86 -19.08 17.03
N LEU A 26 15.16 -18.77 17.07
CA LEU A 26 15.69 -17.66 17.86
C LEU A 26 15.18 -16.30 17.37
N LEU A 27 15.14 -16.10 16.05
CA LEU A 27 14.61 -14.87 15.44
C LEU A 27 13.11 -14.69 15.77
N ALA A 28 12.33 -15.74 15.59
CA ALA A 28 10.89 -15.70 15.90
C ALA A 28 10.64 -15.40 17.38
N ARG A 29 11.37 -16.05 18.31
CA ARG A 29 11.29 -15.79 19.76
C ARG A 29 11.71 -14.36 20.10
N ARG A 30 12.75 -13.83 19.46
CA ARG A 30 13.17 -12.43 19.63
C ARG A 30 12.05 -11.46 19.27
N TYR A 31 11.39 -11.68 18.13
CA TYR A 31 10.28 -10.81 17.71
C TYR A 31 9.06 -10.96 18.61
N ILE A 32 8.73 -12.18 19.04
CA ILE A 32 7.66 -12.42 20.01
C ILE A 32 7.97 -11.68 21.32
N GLY A 33 9.21 -11.76 21.82
CA GLY A 33 9.61 -11.04 23.02
C GLY A 33 9.54 -9.52 22.91
N ARG A 34 9.77 -8.98 21.71
CA ARG A 34 9.75 -7.53 21.46
C ARG A 34 8.35 -6.98 21.21
N TYR A 35 7.51 -7.69 20.48
CA TYR A 35 6.22 -7.19 19.99
C TYR A 35 5.00 -7.92 20.56
N GLY A 36 5.22 -9.03 21.24
CA GLY A 36 4.18 -9.90 21.78
C GLY A 36 3.65 -10.90 20.73
N LEU A 37 3.26 -12.09 21.20
CA LEU A 37 2.74 -13.15 20.34
C LEU A 37 1.51 -12.72 19.56
N LYS A 38 0.57 -12.00 20.19
CA LYS A 38 -0.66 -11.47 19.54
C LYS A 38 -0.35 -10.62 18.31
N HIS A 39 0.79 -9.91 18.30
CA HIS A 39 1.21 -9.11 17.17
C HIS A 39 1.92 -9.96 16.11
N VAL A 40 2.91 -10.76 16.54
CA VAL A 40 3.76 -11.54 15.63
C VAL A 40 2.98 -12.67 14.94
N SER A 41 1.95 -13.24 15.58
CA SER A 41 1.08 -14.25 14.96
C SER A 41 0.26 -13.73 13.77
N LYS A 42 0.20 -12.41 13.59
CA LYS A 42 -0.43 -11.79 12.41
C LYS A 42 0.52 -11.66 11.23
N TRP A 43 1.82 -11.86 11.44
CA TRP A 43 2.80 -11.78 10.36
C TRP A 43 2.69 -12.99 9.45
N ASN A 44 3.06 -12.78 8.18
CA ASN A 44 3.22 -13.83 7.21
C ASN A 44 4.71 -14.08 7.04
N PHE A 45 5.18 -15.26 7.46
CA PHE A 45 6.54 -15.71 7.18
C PHE A 45 6.52 -16.47 5.87
N GLU A 46 7.51 -16.23 5.04
CA GLU A 46 7.58 -16.81 3.72
C GLU A 46 8.95 -17.41 3.47
N THR A 47 9.01 -18.36 2.55
CA THR A 47 10.24 -19.00 2.12
C THR A 47 11.19 -18.04 1.39
N TRP A 48 12.32 -18.55 0.87
CA TRP A 48 13.26 -17.80 0.06
C TRP A 48 12.57 -17.14 -1.14
N ASN A 49 12.93 -15.86 -1.39
CA ASN A 49 12.33 -15.08 -2.47
C ASN A 49 12.77 -15.59 -3.84
N GLU A 50 11.80 -15.89 -4.71
CA GLU A 50 12.02 -16.28 -6.11
C GLU A 50 13.14 -17.32 -6.29
N PRO A 51 13.07 -18.50 -5.66
CA PRO A 51 14.17 -19.46 -5.62
C PRO A 51 14.55 -20.03 -6.99
N ASP A 52 13.66 -19.95 -7.98
CA ASP A 52 13.91 -20.35 -9.37
C ASP A 52 14.47 -19.19 -10.24
N HIS A 53 14.68 -17.99 -9.67
CA HIS A 53 15.23 -16.82 -10.33
C HIS A 53 16.57 -16.40 -9.71
N HIS A 54 17.51 -15.91 -10.52
CA HIS A 54 18.87 -15.56 -10.09
C HIS A 54 19.32 -14.20 -10.63
N ASP A 55 18.39 -13.31 -10.96
CA ASP A 55 18.68 -11.99 -11.48
C ASP A 55 19.06 -10.96 -10.38
N PHE A 56 18.86 -11.31 -9.13
CA PHE A 56 19.16 -10.46 -7.96
C PHE A 56 20.16 -11.09 -6.97
N ASP A 57 20.49 -12.37 -7.10
CA ASP A 57 21.46 -13.07 -6.26
C ASP A 57 22.26 -14.14 -7.04
N ASN A 58 23.26 -14.71 -6.38
CA ASN A 58 24.06 -15.82 -6.90
C ASN A 58 23.87 -17.10 -6.08
N VAL A 59 22.71 -17.23 -5.40
CA VAL A 59 22.40 -18.39 -4.58
C VAL A 59 21.92 -19.51 -5.47
N SER A 60 22.50 -20.69 -5.33
CA SER A 60 22.04 -21.90 -6.02
C SER A 60 21.79 -22.99 -5.00
N MET A 61 20.60 -23.59 -5.05
CA MET A 61 20.22 -24.72 -4.22
C MET A 61 19.78 -25.90 -5.09
N THR A 62 20.10 -27.13 -4.63
CA THR A 62 19.45 -28.32 -5.18
C THR A 62 17.99 -28.34 -4.70
N LEU A 63 17.14 -29.07 -5.40
CA LEU A 63 15.76 -29.26 -4.94
C LEU A 63 15.74 -29.83 -3.52
N GLN A 64 16.53 -30.86 -3.23
CA GLN A 64 16.55 -31.47 -1.89
C GLN A 64 17.02 -30.48 -0.82
N GLY A 65 18.04 -29.70 -1.11
CA GLY A 65 18.52 -28.65 -0.20
C GLY A 65 17.44 -27.60 0.08
N PHE A 66 16.71 -27.16 -0.94
CA PHE A 66 15.62 -26.21 -0.79
C PHE A 66 14.45 -26.77 0.06
N LEU A 67 14.11 -28.05 -0.11
CA LEU A 67 13.07 -28.70 0.70
C LEU A 67 13.50 -28.84 2.17
N ASN A 68 14.75 -29.24 2.43
CA ASN A 68 15.30 -29.30 3.78
C ASN A 68 15.34 -27.91 4.45
N TYR A 69 15.69 -26.87 3.69
CA TYR A 69 15.63 -25.49 4.15
C TYR A 69 14.19 -25.07 4.54
N TYR A 70 13.20 -25.42 3.72
CA TYR A 70 11.80 -25.12 4.01
C TYR A 70 11.33 -25.83 5.29
N ASP A 71 11.68 -27.10 5.47
CA ASP A 71 11.36 -27.85 6.69
C ASP A 71 12.03 -27.22 7.92
N ALA A 72 13.26 -26.73 7.80
CA ALA A 72 13.95 -26.02 8.88
C ALA A 72 13.23 -24.72 9.24
N CYS A 73 12.75 -23.95 8.27
CA CYS A 73 11.93 -22.76 8.51
C CYS A 73 10.62 -23.13 9.21
N SER A 74 9.90 -24.17 8.72
CA SER A 74 8.66 -24.64 9.29
C SER A 74 8.80 -25.06 10.74
N GLU A 75 9.76 -25.93 11.04
CA GLU A 75 9.97 -26.45 12.40
C GLU A 75 10.60 -25.42 13.33
N GLY A 76 11.43 -24.50 12.81
CA GLY A 76 11.97 -23.39 13.58
C GLY A 76 10.88 -22.42 14.06
N LEU A 77 9.94 -22.06 13.18
CA LEU A 77 8.77 -21.25 13.54
C LEU A 77 7.86 -21.97 14.54
N ARG A 78 7.56 -23.27 14.28
CA ARG A 78 6.74 -24.10 15.17
C ARG A 78 7.34 -24.21 16.56
N ALA A 79 8.67 -24.37 16.67
CA ALA A 79 9.39 -24.41 17.94
C ALA A 79 9.31 -23.09 18.73
N ALA A 80 9.13 -21.96 18.06
CA ALA A 80 8.88 -20.68 18.71
C ALA A 80 7.40 -20.53 19.12
N SER A 81 6.47 -20.83 18.22
CA SER A 81 5.02 -20.85 18.45
C SER A 81 4.29 -21.50 17.27
N SER A 82 3.34 -22.39 17.57
CA SER A 82 2.44 -22.98 16.56
C SER A 82 1.47 -21.98 15.93
N ALA A 83 1.32 -20.77 16.50
CA ALA A 83 0.48 -19.72 15.97
C ALA A 83 1.15 -18.94 14.80
N LEU A 84 2.44 -19.15 14.53
CA LEU A 84 3.15 -18.51 13.43
C LEU A 84 2.85 -19.23 12.10
N ARG A 85 2.62 -18.44 11.05
CA ARG A 85 2.26 -18.94 9.72
C ARG A 85 3.47 -18.94 8.79
N LEU A 86 3.59 -19.97 7.96
CA LEU A 86 4.59 -20.09 6.91
C LEU A 86 3.94 -20.36 5.57
N GLY A 87 4.30 -19.63 4.56
CA GLY A 87 3.84 -19.78 3.18
C GLY A 87 4.98 -19.89 2.17
N GLY A 88 4.59 -20.01 0.94
CA GLY A 88 5.46 -20.12 -0.24
C GLY A 88 4.68 -20.66 -1.44
N PRO A 89 5.36 -20.87 -2.57
CA PRO A 89 6.80 -20.86 -2.81
C PRO A 89 7.44 -19.48 -2.97
N GLY A 90 6.65 -18.36 -3.09
CA GLY A 90 7.21 -17.03 -3.29
C GLY A 90 7.90 -16.86 -4.64
N ASP A 91 7.28 -17.38 -5.70
CA ASP A 91 7.84 -17.42 -7.05
C ASP A 91 6.76 -17.30 -8.12
N SER A 92 7.18 -17.06 -9.36
CA SER A 92 6.27 -16.97 -10.51
C SER A 92 5.67 -18.31 -10.91
N CYS A 93 6.26 -19.43 -10.48
CA CYS A 93 5.81 -20.81 -10.79
C CYS A 93 5.50 -21.02 -12.28
N HIS A 94 6.50 -20.75 -13.11
CA HIS A 94 6.40 -21.06 -14.53
C HIS A 94 6.25 -22.57 -14.75
N PRO A 95 5.68 -23.01 -15.89
CA PRO A 95 5.64 -24.43 -16.24
C PRO A 95 7.03 -25.05 -16.24
N LEU A 96 7.12 -26.33 -15.84
CA LEU A 96 8.36 -27.10 -15.92
C LEU A 96 8.91 -27.08 -17.35
N PRO A 97 10.26 -27.06 -17.53
CA PRO A 97 11.29 -27.18 -16.50
C PRO A 97 11.75 -25.84 -15.87
N ARG A 98 11.05 -24.74 -16.07
CA ARG A 98 11.53 -23.39 -15.69
C ARG A 98 11.46 -23.10 -14.19
N SER A 99 10.54 -23.71 -13.44
CA SER A 99 10.37 -23.48 -12.00
C SER A 99 10.34 -24.77 -11.21
N PRO A 100 11.46 -25.54 -11.18
CA PRO A 100 11.51 -26.84 -10.49
C PRO A 100 11.39 -26.72 -8.98
N LEU A 101 11.90 -25.64 -8.35
CA LEU A 101 11.84 -25.45 -6.90
C LEU A 101 10.42 -25.10 -6.46
N CYS A 102 9.71 -24.23 -7.20
CA CYS A 102 8.30 -23.94 -6.94
C CYS A 102 7.44 -25.20 -6.92
N TRP A 103 7.43 -25.97 -8.01
CA TRP A 103 6.61 -27.18 -8.12
C TRP A 103 7.07 -28.27 -7.16
N GLY A 104 8.38 -28.37 -6.92
CA GLY A 104 8.96 -29.29 -5.95
C GLY A 104 8.50 -29.00 -4.53
N LEU A 105 8.46 -27.74 -4.11
CA LEU A 105 7.95 -27.34 -2.80
C LEU A 105 6.47 -27.67 -2.63
N LEU A 106 5.64 -27.34 -3.61
CA LEU A 106 4.21 -27.66 -3.57
C LEU A 106 3.98 -29.19 -3.46
N GLY A 107 4.74 -29.98 -4.22
CA GLY A 107 4.72 -31.43 -4.11
C GLY A 107 5.16 -31.93 -2.72
N HIS A 108 6.25 -31.39 -2.19
CA HIS A 108 6.75 -31.72 -0.86
C HIS A 108 5.74 -31.38 0.25
N CYS A 109 5.13 -30.20 0.19
CA CYS A 109 4.07 -29.85 1.15
C CYS A 109 2.82 -30.71 0.98
N HIS A 110 2.55 -31.23 -0.23
CA HIS A 110 1.42 -32.10 -0.48
C HIS A 110 1.61 -33.49 0.12
N ASN A 111 2.72 -34.19 -0.19
CA ASN A 111 2.97 -35.59 0.17
C ASN A 111 4.46 -35.94 0.39
N GLY A 112 5.37 -34.99 0.44
CA GLY A 112 6.77 -35.22 0.78
C GLY A 112 6.95 -35.52 2.27
N THR A 113 8.14 -36.02 2.63
CA THR A 113 8.47 -36.35 4.02
C THR A 113 9.21 -35.21 4.70
N ASN A 114 8.72 -34.75 5.84
CA ASN A 114 9.37 -33.73 6.65
C ASN A 114 10.71 -34.24 7.17
N PHE A 115 11.77 -33.45 6.95
CA PHE A 115 13.15 -33.79 7.34
C PHE A 115 13.31 -34.03 8.86
N PHE A 116 12.57 -33.34 9.70
CA PHE A 116 12.72 -33.41 11.17
C PHE A 116 11.77 -34.42 11.82
N THR A 117 10.53 -34.50 11.32
CA THR A 117 9.48 -35.28 11.97
C THR A 117 9.25 -36.63 11.31
N GLY A 118 9.64 -36.78 10.05
CA GLY A 118 9.33 -37.96 9.24
C GLY A 118 7.85 -38.09 8.83
N GLU A 119 7.02 -37.10 9.16
CA GLU A 119 5.61 -37.05 8.77
C GLU A 119 5.45 -36.75 7.29
N VAL A 120 4.39 -37.28 6.70
CA VAL A 120 4.06 -37.07 5.28
C VAL A 120 3.25 -35.80 5.11
N GLY A 121 3.72 -34.97 4.22
CA GLY A 121 3.20 -33.62 3.97
C GLY A 121 3.70 -32.59 4.97
N VAL A 122 4.15 -31.46 4.45
CA VAL A 122 4.62 -30.34 5.27
C VAL A 122 3.59 -29.24 5.25
N ARG A 123 3.52 -28.44 6.31
CA ARG A 123 2.55 -27.34 6.37
C ARG A 123 2.81 -26.30 5.30
N LEU A 124 1.74 -25.75 4.77
CA LEU A 124 1.72 -24.61 3.87
C LEU A 124 0.48 -23.80 4.25
N ASP A 125 0.66 -22.73 5.01
CA ASP A 125 -0.46 -21.97 5.58
C ASP A 125 -1.10 -21.02 4.56
N TYR A 126 -0.34 -20.64 3.52
CA TYR A 126 -0.83 -19.92 2.36
C TYR A 126 0.09 -20.16 1.14
N ILE A 127 -0.47 -20.04 -0.04
CA ILE A 127 0.25 -20.13 -1.30
C ILE A 127 0.65 -18.71 -1.71
N ALA A 128 1.95 -18.42 -1.77
CA ALA A 128 2.48 -17.16 -2.25
C ALA A 128 2.95 -17.30 -3.71
N LEU A 129 2.48 -16.41 -4.58
CA LEU A 129 2.79 -16.37 -5.99
C LEU A 129 3.25 -14.98 -6.40
N HIS A 130 4.25 -14.90 -7.30
CA HIS A 130 4.71 -13.67 -7.93
C HIS A 130 4.19 -13.60 -9.37
N LYS A 131 2.94 -13.21 -9.57
CA LYS A 131 2.34 -13.05 -10.90
C LYS A 131 2.35 -11.60 -11.31
N LYS A 132 3.34 -11.23 -12.11
CA LYS A 132 3.55 -9.86 -12.60
C LYS A 132 2.94 -9.70 -13.99
N GLY A 133 2.58 -8.46 -14.34
CA GLY A 133 2.05 -8.13 -15.66
C GLY A 133 3.13 -8.01 -16.73
N ALA A 134 2.68 -7.89 -17.97
CA ALA A 134 3.49 -7.53 -19.12
C ALA A 134 3.06 -6.17 -19.71
N GLY A 135 2.70 -5.22 -18.81
CA GLY A 135 2.12 -3.94 -19.19
C GLY A 135 0.59 -3.96 -19.30
N SER A 136 -0.06 -5.07 -18.92
CA SER A 136 -1.52 -5.23 -18.88
C SER A 136 -1.98 -5.70 -17.51
N SER A 137 -2.95 -5.01 -16.94
CA SER A 137 -3.50 -5.31 -15.62
C SER A 137 -4.22 -6.66 -15.57
N ILE A 138 -5.06 -6.96 -16.56
CA ILE A 138 -5.84 -8.19 -16.61
C ILE A 138 -4.95 -9.45 -16.74
N TYR A 139 -3.79 -9.31 -17.37
CA TYR A 139 -2.86 -10.41 -17.54
C TYR A 139 -2.36 -10.97 -16.21
N ILE A 140 -2.22 -10.12 -15.17
CA ILE A 140 -1.87 -10.56 -13.82
C ILE A 140 -2.90 -11.55 -13.31
N LEU A 141 -4.17 -11.15 -13.33
CA LEU A 141 -5.30 -11.96 -12.85
C LEU A 141 -5.47 -13.27 -13.65
N GLU A 142 -5.30 -13.22 -14.96
CA GLU A 142 -5.38 -14.40 -15.82
C GLU A 142 -4.31 -15.44 -15.48
N GLN A 143 -3.07 -14.99 -15.26
CA GLN A 143 -1.96 -15.88 -14.84
C GLN A 143 -2.20 -16.48 -13.45
N GLU A 144 -2.69 -15.68 -12.51
CA GLU A 144 -3.02 -16.16 -11.17
C GLU A 144 -4.10 -17.22 -11.21
N ALA A 145 -5.22 -16.92 -11.86
CA ALA A 145 -6.32 -17.87 -11.98
C ALA A 145 -5.89 -19.18 -12.66
N ALA A 146 -5.04 -19.11 -13.70
CA ALA A 146 -4.51 -20.27 -14.36
C ALA A 146 -3.57 -21.09 -13.44
N GLY A 147 -2.65 -20.41 -12.74
CA GLY A 147 -1.70 -21.03 -11.82
C GLY A 147 -2.40 -21.71 -10.64
N VAL A 148 -3.37 -21.03 -10.02
CA VAL A 148 -4.13 -21.58 -8.89
C VAL A 148 -4.94 -22.80 -9.32
N ARG A 149 -5.63 -22.76 -10.46
CA ARG A 149 -6.34 -23.94 -10.99
C ARG A 149 -5.40 -25.11 -11.24
N GLN A 150 -4.18 -24.87 -11.73
CA GLN A 150 -3.18 -25.92 -11.90
C GLN A 150 -2.73 -26.48 -10.56
N ILE A 151 -2.46 -25.66 -9.56
CA ILE A 151 -2.09 -26.10 -8.20
C ILE A 151 -3.20 -26.95 -7.58
N GLN A 152 -4.45 -26.49 -7.62
CA GLN A 152 -5.59 -27.22 -7.07
C GLN A 152 -5.81 -28.58 -7.74
N ARG A 153 -5.58 -28.67 -9.06
CA ARG A 153 -5.66 -29.93 -9.82
C ARG A 153 -4.56 -30.92 -9.46
N LEU A 154 -3.32 -30.46 -9.33
CA LEU A 154 -2.16 -31.26 -9.02
C LEU A 154 -2.06 -31.65 -7.54
N PHE A 155 -2.49 -30.74 -6.68
CA PHE A 155 -2.37 -30.84 -5.23
C PHE A 155 -3.72 -30.55 -4.54
N PRO A 156 -4.70 -31.47 -4.61
CA PRO A 156 -6.06 -31.22 -4.07
C PRO A 156 -6.12 -30.87 -2.59
N ARG A 157 -5.08 -31.19 -1.82
CA ARG A 157 -4.94 -30.80 -0.41
C ARG A 157 -4.99 -29.27 -0.24
N PHE A 158 -4.59 -28.49 -1.25
CA PHE A 158 -4.51 -27.03 -1.19
C PHE A 158 -5.72 -26.32 -1.81
N ALA A 159 -6.84 -27.05 -2.05
CA ALA A 159 -8.03 -26.47 -2.68
C ALA A 159 -8.55 -25.22 -1.91
N ASP A 160 -8.51 -25.26 -0.58
CA ASP A 160 -8.99 -24.18 0.30
C ASP A 160 -7.85 -23.35 0.91
N THR A 161 -6.60 -23.55 0.48
CA THR A 161 -5.46 -22.79 1.01
C THR A 161 -5.52 -21.36 0.50
N PRO A 162 -5.38 -20.33 1.37
CA PRO A 162 -5.35 -18.94 0.96
C PRO A 162 -4.26 -18.68 -0.08
N VAL A 163 -4.58 -17.85 -1.08
CA VAL A 163 -3.66 -17.46 -2.15
C VAL A 163 -3.27 -15.99 -1.97
N TYR A 164 -1.99 -15.72 -2.01
CA TYR A 164 -1.37 -14.41 -1.99
C TYR A 164 -0.66 -14.18 -3.33
N ASN A 165 -0.84 -13.01 -3.92
CA ASN A 165 0.10 -12.48 -4.90
C ASN A 165 0.77 -11.27 -4.28
N ASP A 166 1.93 -11.47 -3.72
CA ASP A 166 2.68 -10.46 -2.98
C ASP A 166 3.65 -9.67 -3.86
N GLU A 167 3.77 -10.03 -5.15
CA GLU A 167 4.49 -9.27 -6.16
C GLU A 167 3.69 -9.11 -7.47
N ALA A 168 2.59 -8.38 -7.40
CA ALA A 168 1.65 -8.16 -8.52
C ALA A 168 1.94 -6.87 -9.30
N ASP A 169 3.20 -6.50 -9.54
CA ASP A 169 3.48 -5.30 -10.32
C ASP A 169 3.03 -5.43 -11.78
N PRO A 170 2.51 -4.37 -12.39
CA PRO A 170 2.16 -4.34 -13.81
C PRO A 170 3.26 -4.75 -14.78
N LEU A 171 4.52 -4.62 -14.40
CA LEU A 171 5.66 -4.93 -15.26
C LEU A 171 6.85 -5.43 -14.44
N VAL A 172 7.49 -6.52 -14.86
CA VAL A 172 8.74 -7.03 -14.28
C VAL A 172 9.86 -5.98 -14.32
N GLY A 173 10.92 -6.18 -13.50
CA GLY A 173 12.07 -5.28 -13.45
C GLY A 173 11.81 -4.03 -12.61
N TRP A 174 11.81 -4.18 -11.30
CA TRP A 174 11.50 -3.11 -10.33
C TRP A 174 12.46 -1.91 -10.43
N SER A 175 13.72 -2.14 -10.72
CA SER A 175 14.76 -1.10 -10.82
C SER A 175 14.73 -0.34 -12.16
N LEU A 176 14.13 -0.91 -13.21
CA LEU A 176 14.07 -0.28 -14.51
C LEU A 176 13.23 0.99 -14.47
N PRO A 177 13.79 2.14 -14.89
CA PRO A 177 13.05 3.39 -14.88
C PRO A 177 11.98 3.38 -16.00
N GLN A 178 10.74 3.60 -15.59
CA GLN A 178 9.60 3.75 -16.50
C GLN A 178 8.92 5.10 -16.25
N PRO A 179 8.82 5.99 -17.25
CA PRO A 179 8.22 7.32 -17.08
C PRO A 179 6.80 7.26 -16.50
N TRP A 180 5.99 6.28 -16.90
CA TRP A 180 4.62 6.09 -16.43
C TRP A 180 4.52 5.65 -14.96
N ARG A 181 5.63 5.17 -14.33
CA ARG A 181 5.68 4.86 -12.89
C ARG A 181 5.76 6.12 -12.01
N ALA A 182 6.00 7.27 -12.62
CA ALA A 182 6.25 8.51 -11.89
C ALA A 182 4.98 9.26 -11.47
N ASP A 183 3.87 9.01 -12.15
CA ASP A 183 2.66 9.85 -12.06
C ASP A 183 1.37 9.02 -11.87
N VAL A 184 0.22 9.64 -12.10
CA VAL A 184 -1.09 9.00 -11.94
C VAL A 184 -1.32 7.84 -12.91
N THR A 185 -0.57 7.73 -14.01
CA THR A 185 -0.63 6.56 -14.91
C THR A 185 -0.41 5.27 -14.14
N TYR A 186 0.64 5.23 -13.31
CA TYR A 186 0.94 4.08 -12.47
C TYR A 186 -0.10 3.89 -11.35
N ALA A 187 -0.47 4.98 -10.68
CA ALA A 187 -1.46 4.95 -9.62
C ALA A 187 -2.81 4.38 -10.08
N ALA A 188 -3.30 4.86 -11.23
CA ALA A 188 -4.56 4.40 -11.81
C ALA A 188 -4.49 2.93 -12.26
N MET A 189 -3.35 2.50 -12.79
CA MET A 189 -3.14 1.10 -13.16
C MET A 189 -3.14 0.19 -11.94
N VAL A 190 -2.48 0.57 -10.84
CA VAL A 190 -2.49 -0.19 -9.58
C VAL A 190 -3.90 -0.32 -9.04
N VAL A 191 -4.68 0.77 -9.02
CA VAL A 191 -6.09 0.73 -8.60
C VAL A 191 -6.91 -0.18 -9.51
N LYS A 192 -6.66 -0.16 -10.82
CA LYS A 192 -7.32 -1.08 -11.79
C LYS A 192 -7.02 -2.54 -11.48
N VAL A 193 -5.75 -2.89 -11.21
CA VAL A 193 -5.37 -4.26 -10.81
C VAL A 193 -6.12 -4.68 -9.53
N ILE A 194 -6.15 -3.82 -8.51
CA ILE A 194 -6.87 -4.08 -7.26
C ILE A 194 -8.37 -4.26 -7.51
N ALA A 195 -8.98 -3.39 -8.31
CA ALA A 195 -10.39 -3.47 -8.63
C ALA A 195 -10.76 -4.75 -9.40
N GLN A 196 -9.94 -5.17 -10.33
CA GLN A 196 -10.13 -6.43 -11.06
C GLN A 196 -10.09 -7.63 -10.10
N HIS A 197 -9.11 -7.69 -9.20
CA HIS A 197 -9.01 -8.77 -8.21
C HIS A 197 -10.20 -8.76 -7.25
N GLN A 198 -10.56 -7.59 -6.73
CA GLN A 198 -11.68 -7.46 -5.81
C GLN A 198 -13.01 -7.86 -6.46
N ASN A 199 -13.28 -7.40 -7.68
CA ASN A 199 -14.56 -7.63 -8.35
C ASN A 199 -14.66 -9.02 -8.99
N LEU A 200 -13.57 -9.56 -9.55
CA LEU A 200 -13.61 -10.83 -10.31
C LEU A 200 -13.24 -12.06 -9.48
N LEU A 201 -12.45 -11.91 -8.43
CA LEU A 201 -12.03 -13.03 -7.58
C LEU A 201 -12.66 -12.99 -6.20
N VAL A 202 -12.50 -11.89 -5.46
CA VAL A 202 -12.92 -11.83 -4.05
C VAL A 202 -14.43 -11.75 -3.92
N ALA A 203 -15.09 -10.90 -4.68
CA ALA A 203 -16.56 -10.73 -4.65
C ALA A 203 -17.32 -11.79 -5.46
N ASN A 204 -16.62 -12.60 -6.24
CA ASN A 204 -17.24 -13.64 -7.07
C ASN A 204 -17.48 -14.90 -6.27
N ALA A 205 -18.73 -15.14 -5.86
CA ALA A 205 -19.15 -16.34 -5.13
C ALA A 205 -18.87 -17.68 -5.88
N SER A 206 -18.68 -17.64 -7.20
CA SER A 206 -18.34 -18.81 -8.02
C SER A 206 -16.82 -19.02 -8.14
N SER A 207 -16.00 -18.15 -7.59
CA SER A 207 -14.54 -18.31 -7.60
C SER A 207 -14.12 -19.44 -6.68
N SER A 208 -13.34 -20.39 -7.21
CA SER A 208 -12.69 -21.44 -6.41
C SER A 208 -11.40 -20.94 -5.73
N VAL A 209 -10.99 -19.68 -5.98
CA VAL A 209 -9.76 -19.10 -5.44
C VAL A 209 -10.05 -18.40 -4.13
N ARG A 210 -9.48 -18.87 -3.03
CA ARG A 210 -9.51 -18.18 -1.75
C ARG A 210 -8.42 -17.09 -1.73
N TYR A 211 -8.68 -16.02 -2.42
CA TYR A 211 -7.74 -14.90 -2.55
C TYR A 211 -7.70 -14.06 -1.27
N ALA A 212 -6.51 -13.82 -0.72
CA ALA A 212 -6.39 -13.20 0.59
C ALA A 212 -5.40 -12.02 0.67
N LEU A 213 -4.47 -11.88 -0.29
CA LEU A 213 -3.53 -10.78 -0.33
C LEU A 213 -3.12 -10.43 -1.76
N LEU A 214 -3.11 -9.14 -2.05
CA LEU A 214 -2.54 -8.55 -3.26
C LEU A 214 -1.58 -7.44 -2.85
N SER A 215 -0.33 -7.54 -3.26
CA SER A 215 0.68 -6.49 -3.13
C SER A 215 1.25 -6.14 -4.50
N ASN A 216 1.34 -4.86 -4.80
CA ASN A 216 1.92 -4.40 -6.07
C ASN A 216 3.44 -4.25 -6.03
N ASP A 217 4.10 -4.82 -5.04
CA ASP A 217 5.57 -4.95 -4.94
C ASP A 217 6.30 -3.61 -5.08
N ASN A 218 5.81 -2.58 -4.38
CA ASN A 218 6.48 -1.29 -4.37
C ASN A 218 7.58 -1.24 -3.30
N ALA A 219 8.79 -0.92 -3.72
CA ALA A 219 9.81 -0.46 -2.79
C ALA A 219 9.41 0.92 -2.22
N PHE A 220 9.94 1.26 -1.04
CA PHE A 220 9.67 2.56 -0.44
C PHE A 220 10.57 3.66 -1.02
N LEU A 221 11.84 3.33 -1.26
CA LEU A 221 12.90 4.26 -1.65
C LEU A 221 13.33 4.05 -3.10
N SER A 222 13.42 5.12 -3.86
CA SER A 222 14.05 5.14 -5.18
C SER A 222 15.55 5.36 -5.08
N TYR A 223 16.26 5.11 -6.19
CA TYR A 223 17.71 5.28 -6.30
C TYR A 223 18.05 6.35 -7.35
N HIS A 224 19.13 7.08 -7.09
CA HIS A 224 19.71 7.99 -8.06
C HIS A 224 20.14 7.22 -9.33
N PRO A 225 19.96 7.77 -10.56
CA PRO A 225 19.42 9.10 -10.90
C PRO A 225 17.92 9.13 -11.20
N HIS A 226 17.15 8.13 -10.78
CA HIS A 226 15.74 7.94 -11.14
C HIS A 226 14.78 8.15 -9.95
N PRO A 227 14.67 9.37 -9.38
CA PRO A 227 13.89 9.58 -8.16
C PRO A 227 12.42 9.23 -8.32
N PHE A 228 11.83 9.42 -9.49
CA PHE A 228 10.40 9.20 -9.73
C PHE A 228 10.06 7.93 -10.51
N SER A 229 10.95 7.48 -11.40
CA SER A 229 10.59 6.52 -12.47
C SER A 229 10.70 5.05 -12.06
N GLN A 230 11.22 4.74 -10.88
CA GLN A 230 11.31 3.37 -10.38
C GLN A 230 9.99 2.93 -9.73
N ARG A 231 9.84 1.62 -9.48
CA ARG A 231 8.68 1.03 -8.80
C ARG A 231 8.75 1.29 -7.29
N THR A 232 8.41 2.52 -6.90
CA THR A 232 8.51 2.98 -5.51
C THR A 232 7.31 3.84 -5.12
N LEU A 233 6.97 3.81 -3.84
CA LEU A 233 5.92 4.65 -3.24
C LEU A 233 6.35 6.12 -3.13
N THR A 234 7.65 6.35 -2.98
CA THR A 234 8.22 7.70 -2.81
C THR A 234 9.29 7.98 -3.85
N ALA A 235 9.49 9.26 -4.11
CA ALA A 235 10.66 9.77 -4.82
C ALA A 235 11.69 10.25 -3.78
N ARG A 236 12.90 9.69 -3.82
CA ARG A 236 13.97 10.00 -2.88
C ARG A 236 14.97 10.95 -3.49
N PHE A 237 15.24 12.03 -2.76
CA PHE A 237 16.37 12.93 -3.02
C PHE A 237 17.33 12.84 -1.84
N GLN A 238 18.57 12.51 -2.12
CA GLN A 238 19.60 12.34 -1.10
C GLN A 238 20.73 13.33 -1.36
N VAL A 239 21.09 14.09 -0.33
CA VAL A 239 22.18 15.05 -0.36
C VAL A 239 23.24 14.60 0.64
N ASN A 240 24.30 13.95 0.14
CA ASN A 240 25.36 13.35 0.96
C ASN A 240 26.48 14.32 1.31
N ASP A 241 26.66 15.37 0.51
CA ASP A 241 27.70 16.38 0.66
C ASP A 241 27.33 17.52 1.63
N THR A 242 26.09 17.49 2.15
CA THR A 242 25.67 18.37 3.22
C THR A 242 26.07 17.82 4.60
N ARG A 243 26.24 18.70 5.58
CA ARG A 243 26.48 18.33 6.98
C ARG A 243 25.36 18.88 7.86
N PRO A 244 24.51 18.03 8.47
CA PRO A 244 24.48 16.57 8.25
C PRO A 244 23.90 16.19 6.86
N PRO A 245 24.24 15.03 6.34
CA PRO A 245 23.57 14.46 5.17
C PRO A 245 22.07 14.33 5.44
N HIS A 246 21.24 14.59 4.45
CA HIS A 246 19.80 14.45 4.62
C HIS A 246 19.13 13.76 3.43
N VAL A 247 17.96 13.20 3.70
CA VAL A 247 17.09 12.57 2.71
C VAL A 247 15.75 13.28 2.69
N GLN A 248 15.31 13.66 1.50
CA GLN A 248 13.97 14.17 1.26
C GLN A 248 13.15 13.13 0.50
N LEU A 249 11.99 12.81 1.02
CA LEU A 249 11.03 11.91 0.40
C LEU A 249 9.81 12.70 -0.04
N LEU A 250 9.41 12.52 -1.30
CA LEU A 250 8.17 13.05 -1.86
C LEU A 250 7.21 11.88 -2.10
N ARG A 251 5.94 12.05 -1.76
CA ARG A 251 4.91 11.06 -2.07
C ARG A 251 4.68 11.03 -3.58
N LYS A 252 4.75 9.86 -4.16
CA LYS A 252 4.30 9.66 -5.54
C LYS A 252 2.79 9.46 -5.58
N PRO A 253 2.14 9.70 -6.72
CA PRO A 253 0.69 9.48 -6.86
C PRO A 253 0.21 8.09 -6.45
N VAL A 254 1.03 7.06 -6.63
CA VAL A 254 0.68 5.69 -6.18
C VAL A 254 0.51 5.61 -4.66
N LEU A 255 1.31 6.31 -3.86
CA LEU A 255 1.12 6.36 -2.40
C LEU A 255 -0.13 7.16 -2.03
N THR A 256 -0.42 8.24 -2.74
CA THR A 256 -1.66 9.00 -2.56
C THR A 256 -2.89 8.15 -2.93
N ALA A 257 -2.81 7.33 -4.00
CA ALA A 257 -3.86 6.39 -4.36
C ALA A 257 -4.11 5.32 -3.28
N MET A 258 -3.06 4.86 -2.57
CA MET A 258 -3.24 3.97 -1.41
C MET A 258 -4.04 4.64 -0.28
N ALA A 259 -3.89 5.95 -0.09
CA ALA A 259 -4.72 6.68 0.87
C ALA A 259 -6.18 6.80 0.42
N LEU A 260 -6.44 6.93 -0.89
CA LEU A 260 -7.82 6.85 -1.43
C LEU A 260 -8.41 5.45 -1.23
N LEU A 261 -7.65 4.39 -1.50
CA LEU A 261 -8.07 3.01 -1.25
C LEU A 261 -8.37 2.74 0.23
N ALA A 262 -7.63 3.37 1.14
CA ALA A 262 -7.84 3.24 2.58
C ALA A 262 -9.17 3.87 3.07
N LEU A 263 -9.85 4.67 2.26
CA LEU A 263 -11.20 5.15 2.53
C LEU A 263 -12.28 4.11 2.21
N LEU A 264 -11.95 3.11 1.38
CA LEU A 264 -12.81 1.95 1.13
C LEU A 264 -12.67 0.99 2.31
N ASP A 265 -13.72 0.89 3.12
CA ASP A 265 -13.75 -0.01 4.26
C ASP A 265 -15.20 -0.53 4.50
N GLY A 266 -15.34 -1.47 5.45
CA GLY A 266 -16.62 -2.10 5.73
C GLY A 266 -16.96 -3.18 4.71
N GLU A 267 -18.14 -3.10 4.13
CA GLU A 267 -18.67 -4.09 3.19
C GLU A 267 -18.61 -3.57 1.76
N GLN A 268 -18.22 -4.45 0.83
CA GLN A 268 -18.23 -4.10 -0.58
C GLN A 268 -19.68 -3.94 -1.07
N LEU A 269 -19.93 -2.83 -1.77
CA LEU A 269 -21.20 -2.60 -2.42
C LEU A 269 -21.18 -3.12 -3.86
N TRP A 270 -22.36 -3.51 -4.34
CA TRP A 270 -22.57 -3.76 -5.75
C TRP A 270 -22.33 -2.47 -6.56
N ALA A 271 -21.44 -2.55 -7.53
CA ALA A 271 -21.16 -1.47 -8.45
C ALA A 271 -20.86 -2.02 -9.85
N GLU A 272 -21.43 -1.42 -10.86
CA GLU A 272 -21.22 -1.83 -12.24
C GLU A 272 -20.95 -0.61 -13.14
N VAL A 273 -20.21 -0.84 -14.20
CA VAL A 273 -20.01 0.13 -15.28
C VAL A 273 -20.71 -0.39 -16.53
N SER A 274 -21.53 0.44 -17.16
CA SER A 274 -22.23 0.07 -18.38
C SER A 274 -22.04 1.13 -19.47
N ARG A 275 -22.15 0.71 -20.73
CA ARG A 275 -22.15 1.59 -21.91
C ARG A 275 -23.26 1.17 -22.85
N GLY A 276 -24.15 2.10 -23.17
CA GLY A 276 -25.27 1.82 -24.07
C GLY A 276 -26.19 0.68 -23.58
N GLY A 277 -26.35 0.52 -22.26
CA GLY A 277 -27.14 -0.55 -21.64
C GLY A 277 -26.44 -1.89 -21.51
N THR A 278 -25.19 -2.02 -21.97
CA THR A 278 -24.38 -3.24 -21.80
C THR A 278 -23.42 -3.05 -20.65
N VAL A 279 -23.43 -3.96 -19.65
CA VAL A 279 -22.46 -3.99 -18.56
C VAL A 279 -21.07 -4.36 -19.12
N LEU A 280 -20.09 -3.56 -18.77
CA LEU A 280 -18.71 -3.74 -19.22
C LEU A 280 -17.97 -4.70 -18.27
N ASP A 281 -17.07 -5.49 -18.81
CA ASP A 281 -16.14 -6.29 -18.04
C ASP A 281 -15.06 -5.42 -17.38
N SER A 282 -14.28 -6.04 -16.50
CA SER A 282 -13.22 -5.33 -15.75
C SER A 282 -11.98 -5.00 -16.59
N ASN A 283 -11.92 -5.37 -17.86
CA ASN A 283 -10.79 -5.04 -18.75
C ASN A 283 -10.97 -3.68 -19.45
N HIS A 284 -12.04 -2.98 -19.17
CA HIS A 284 -12.30 -1.67 -19.78
C HIS A 284 -11.44 -0.55 -19.16
N THR A 285 -11.36 0.56 -19.91
CA THR A 285 -10.64 1.76 -19.47
C THR A 285 -11.17 2.30 -18.14
N VAL A 286 -12.46 2.20 -17.89
CA VAL A 286 -13.10 2.70 -16.65
C VAL A 286 -13.61 1.54 -15.82
N GLY A 287 -13.36 1.60 -14.50
CA GLY A 287 -13.93 0.66 -13.55
C GLY A 287 -14.14 1.31 -12.19
N VAL A 288 -14.75 0.57 -11.27
CA VAL A 288 -15.25 1.09 -10.00
C VAL A 288 -15.04 0.11 -8.86
N LEU A 289 -14.74 0.66 -7.68
CA LEU A 289 -14.85 -0.01 -6.39
C LEU A 289 -15.80 0.79 -5.50
N ALA A 290 -16.68 0.13 -4.76
CA ALA A 290 -17.57 0.79 -3.83
C ALA A 290 -17.68 -0.01 -2.52
N SER A 291 -17.76 0.72 -1.41
CA SER A 291 -17.97 0.12 -0.08
C SER A 291 -18.87 0.99 0.79
N ALA A 292 -19.47 0.37 1.81
CA ALA A 292 -20.17 1.08 2.87
C ALA A 292 -19.71 0.57 4.24
N HIS A 293 -19.69 1.47 5.20
CA HIS A 293 -19.29 1.19 6.56
C HIS A 293 -20.42 1.56 7.53
N PRO A 294 -20.90 0.63 8.34
CA PRO A 294 -21.83 0.92 9.41
C PRO A 294 -21.13 1.64 10.57
N PRO A 295 -21.86 2.45 11.37
CA PRO A 295 -21.25 3.13 12.51
C PRO A 295 -20.72 2.15 13.55
N THR A 296 -19.57 2.45 14.14
CA THR A 296 -18.91 1.63 15.17
C THR A 296 -18.94 2.28 16.56
N GLY A 297 -19.42 3.51 16.67
CA GLY A 297 -19.49 4.26 17.94
C GLY A 297 -19.96 5.70 17.73
N PRO A 298 -20.09 6.51 18.80
CA PRO A 298 -20.67 7.86 18.73
C PRO A 298 -19.78 8.86 17.97
N ALA A 299 -18.46 8.64 17.90
CA ALA A 299 -17.54 9.43 17.09
C ALA A 299 -17.42 8.90 15.65
N ASP A 300 -18.19 7.88 15.27
CA ASP A 300 -18.25 7.30 13.95
C ASP A 300 -19.70 7.32 13.43
N ALA A 301 -19.87 7.30 12.11
CA ALA A 301 -21.19 7.28 11.50
C ALA A 301 -21.16 6.46 10.21
N TRP A 302 -22.32 6.21 9.64
CA TRP A 302 -22.44 5.57 8.35
C TRP A 302 -21.70 6.39 7.28
N ARG A 303 -20.95 5.69 6.44
CA ARG A 303 -20.27 6.28 5.28
C ARG A 303 -20.24 5.31 4.12
N ALA A 304 -20.13 5.85 2.92
CA ALA A 304 -19.92 5.07 1.70
C ALA A 304 -18.84 5.73 0.84
N THR A 305 -18.05 4.90 0.19
CA THR A 305 -16.96 5.34 -0.68
C THR A 305 -17.09 4.71 -2.04
N VAL A 306 -16.99 5.52 -3.08
CA VAL A 306 -16.94 5.06 -4.48
C VAL A 306 -15.65 5.57 -5.09
N LEU A 307 -14.78 4.67 -5.52
CA LEU A 307 -13.53 4.98 -6.23
C LEU A 307 -13.63 4.52 -7.68
N VAL A 308 -13.53 5.46 -8.60
CA VAL A 308 -13.52 5.23 -10.03
C VAL A 308 -12.11 5.44 -10.56
N TYR A 309 -11.65 4.53 -11.39
CA TYR A 309 -10.42 4.71 -12.16
C TYR A 309 -10.72 4.86 -13.65
N ALA A 310 -9.89 5.67 -14.32
CA ALA A 310 -9.76 5.68 -15.78
C ALA A 310 -8.30 5.32 -16.11
N SER A 311 -8.07 4.17 -16.74
CA SER A 311 -6.73 3.66 -17.02
C SER A 311 -6.67 2.81 -18.28
N ASP A 312 -5.79 3.18 -19.20
CA ASP A 312 -5.37 2.36 -20.34
C ASP A 312 -4.01 1.69 -20.03
N ASP A 313 -3.93 1.12 -18.83
CA ASP A 313 -2.75 0.44 -18.27
C ASP A 313 -1.53 1.39 -18.24
N THR A 314 -0.42 1.05 -18.86
CA THR A 314 0.81 1.84 -18.84
C THR A 314 0.77 3.08 -19.75
N ARG A 315 -0.36 3.36 -20.39
CA ARG A 315 -0.49 4.45 -21.37
C ARG A 315 -1.22 5.65 -20.81
N ALA A 316 -0.68 6.83 -21.07
CA ALA A 316 -1.33 8.11 -20.80
C ALA A 316 -1.75 8.74 -22.15
N HIS A 317 -3.00 9.19 -22.22
CA HIS A 317 -3.56 9.85 -23.42
C HIS A 317 -3.80 11.32 -23.12
N ALA A 318 -2.85 12.19 -23.50
CA ALA A 318 -2.79 13.59 -23.07
C ALA A 318 -4.09 14.40 -23.30
N ASN A 319 -4.89 14.06 -24.30
CA ASN A 319 -6.11 14.81 -24.69
C ASN A 319 -7.35 13.90 -24.76
N ARG A 320 -7.34 12.75 -24.11
CA ARG A 320 -8.49 11.86 -24.09
C ARG A 320 -9.15 11.89 -22.71
N SER A 321 -10.44 12.12 -22.71
CA SER A 321 -11.29 11.96 -21.53
C SER A 321 -12.46 11.01 -21.80
N VAL A 322 -13.02 10.48 -20.75
CA VAL A 322 -14.18 9.59 -20.80
C VAL A 322 -15.32 10.25 -20.02
N PRO A 323 -16.45 10.58 -20.68
CA PRO A 323 -17.63 11.05 -19.97
C PRO A 323 -18.24 9.91 -19.14
N LEU A 324 -18.55 10.19 -17.89
CA LEU A 324 -19.12 9.23 -16.94
C LEU A 324 -20.39 9.80 -16.31
N THR A 325 -21.34 8.93 -15.99
CA THR A 325 -22.46 9.25 -15.11
C THR A 325 -22.40 8.31 -13.91
N LEU A 326 -22.15 8.86 -12.72
CA LEU A 326 -22.24 8.14 -11.46
C LEU A 326 -23.60 8.40 -10.84
N SER A 327 -24.36 7.33 -10.57
CA SER A 327 -25.63 7.40 -9.89
C SER A 327 -25.56 6.64 -8.56
N LEU A 328 -25.72 7.35 -7.46
CA LEU A 328 -25.79 6.79 -6.10
C LEU A 328 -27.25 6.72 -5.66
N HIS A 329 -27.67 5.57 -5.16
CA HIS A 329 -29.02 5.30 -4.70
C HIS A 329 -29.02 4.67 -3.31
N GLY A 330 -30.10 4.88 -2.56
CA GLY A 330 -30.30 4.21 -1.27
C GLY A 330 -29.40 4.75 -0.16
N VAL A 331 -28.87 5.96 -0.30
CA VAL A 331 -28.16 6.63 0.79
C VAL A 331 -29.15 6.91 1.92
N PRO A 332 -28.87 6.50 3.17
CA PRO A 332 -29.76 6.74 4.28
C PRO A 332 -30.12 8.22 4.39
N PRO A 333 -31.41 8.58 4.49
CA PRO A 333 -31.81 9.96 4.66
C PRO A 333 -31.35 10.46 6.04
N GLY A 334 -30.76 11.64 6.06
CA GLY A 334 -30.33 12.28 7.29
C GLY A 334 -30.11 13.77 7.08
N PRO A 335 -30.35 14.62 8.08
CA PRO A 335 -30.33 16.08 7.90
C PRO A 335 -28.94 16.64 7.62
N GLU A 336 -27.89 15.86 7.85
CA GLU A 336 -26.50 16.32 7.76
C GLU A 336 -25.60 15.30 7.03
N VAL A 337 -26.15 14.65 5.99
CA VAL A 337 -25.32 13.83 5.08
C VAL A 337 -24.63 14.76 4.09
N VAL A 338 -23.32 14.58 3.96
CA VAL A 338 -22.49 15.34 3.02
C VAL A 338 -21.69 14.39 2.13
N PHE A 339 -21.20 14.90 1.00
CA PHE A 339 -20.25 14.18 0.18
C PHE A 339 -19.07 15.07 -0.20
N VAL A 340 -17.91 14.42 -0.34
CA VAL A 340 -16.66 15.04 -0.76
C VAL A 340 -16.16 14.33 -2.01
N GLN A 341 -15.55 15.06 -2.90
CA GLN A 341 -14.91 14.51 -4.08
C GLN A 341 -13.40 14.73 -4.00
N LEU A 342 -12.63 13.68 -4.25
CA LEU A 342 -11.18 13.72 -4.39
C LEU A 342 -10.80 13.25 -5.80
N TYR A 343 -9.86 13.95 -6.41
CA TYR A 343 -9.54 13.74 -7.81
C TYR A 343 -8.02 13.82 -8.06
N MET A 344 -7.51 12.93 -8.90
CA MET A 344 -6.10 12.87 -9.30
C MET A 344 -5.97 12.62 -10.79
N ASP A 345 -5.09 13.38 -11.43
CA ASP A 345 -4.60 13.13 -12.80
C ASP A 345 -3.14 13.56 -12.93
N ASN A 346 -2.57 13.43 -14.11
CA ASN A 346 -1.16 13.78 -14.35
C ASN A 346 -0.85 15.28 -14.27
N TRP A 347 -1.85 16.12 -13.96
CA TRP A 347 -1.71 17.57 -13.79
C TRP A 347 -1.94 17.99 -12.33
N LEU A 348 -2.97 17.45 -11.69
CA LEU A 348 -3.47 17.91 -10.39
C LEU A 348 -2.84 17.22 -9.17
N CYS A 349 -2.26 16.03 -9.34
CA CYS A 349 -1.50 15.32 -8.30
C CYS A 349 -0.18 14.84 -8.90
N SER A 350 0.69 15.77 -9.23
CA SER A 350 1.89 15.46 -10.02
C SER A 350 3.16 16.16 -9.52
N PRO A 351 3.74 15.70 -8.40
CA PRO A 351 5.06 16.19 -7.98
C PRO A 351 6.14 15.93 -9.03
N TYR A 352 6.01 14.87 -9.83
CA TYR A 352 6.87 14.62 -10.99
C TYR A 352 6.72 15.69 -12.07
N GLY A 353 5.50 16.12 -12.38
CA GLY A 353 5.25 17.21 -13.31
C GLY A 353 5.88 18.51 -12.85
N GLU A 354 5.79 18.81 -11.54
CA GLU A 354 6.43 19.97 -10.95
C GLU A 354 7.96 19.88 -11.01
N TRP A 355 8.54 18.75 -10.68
CA TRP A 355 9.99 18.51 -10.81
C TRP A 355 10.48 18.74 -12.23
N ARG A 356 9.71 18.32 -13.24
CA ARG A 356 10.03 18.57 -14.65
C ARG A 356 9.98 20.07 -15.00
N ARG A 357 8.96 20.80 -14.52
CA ARG A 357 8.85 22.27 -14.71
C ARG A 357 10.00 23.04 -14.07
N LEU A 358 10.53 22.52 -12.99
CA LEU A 358 11.70 23.07 -12.29
C LEU A 358 13.04 22.74 -12.97
N GLY A 359 13.05 22.07 -14.13
CA GLY A 359 14.27 21.71 -14.85
C GLY A 359 14.92 20.41 -14.36
N ARG A 360 14.21 19.57 -13.65
CA ARG A 360 14.68 18.27 -13.12
C ARG A 360 15.91 18.41 -12.19
N PRO A 361 15.89 19.26 -11.18
CA PRO A 361 17.05 19.45 -10.32
C PRO A 361 17.44 18.16 -9.61
N VAL A 362 18.74 17.84 -9.64
CA VAL A 362 19.31 16.71 -8.89
C VAL A 362 19.32 17.02 -7.41
N TYR A 363 19.59 18.29 -7.06
CA TYR A 363 19.60 18.82 -5.71
C TYR A 363 18.58 19.96 -5.58
N PRO A 364 17.31 19.66 -5.38
CA PRO A 364 16.30 20.67 -5.25
C PRO A 364 16.53 21.59 -4.05
N SER A 365 16.30 22.89 -4.21
CA SER A 365 16.29 23.85 -3.10
C SER A 365 15.09 23.64 -2.17
N ALA A 366 15.10 24.25 -0.99
CA ALA A 366 13.98 24.21 -0.05
C ALA A 366 12.67 24.69 -0.70
N GLU A 367 12.73 25.76 -1.53
CA GLU A 367 11.58 26.28 -2.28
C GLU A 367 11.09 25.28 -3.33
N GLN A 368 11.99 24.64 -4.06
CA GLN A 368 11.64 23.62 -5.04
C GLN A 368 10.97 22.41 -4.37
N PHE A 369 11.45 21.97 -3.19
CA PHE A 369 10.76 20.94 -2.41
C PHE A 369 9.38 21.38 -1.95
N ARG A 370 9.20 22.62 -1.48
CA ARG A 370 7.87 23.14 -1.10
C ARG A 370 6.89 23.10 -2.28
N ARG A 371 7.32 23.47 -3.48
CA ARG A 371 6.50 23.42 -4.69
C ARG A 371 6.12 21.98 -5.07
N MET A 372 7.07 21.05 -5.05
CA MET A 372 6.78 19.63 -5.33
C MET A 372 5.83 19.04 -4.28
N ARG A 373 6.02 19.36 -2.98
CA ARG A 373 5.12 18.89 -1.92
C ARG A 373 3.72 19.45 -2.04
N ALA A 374 3.56 20.65 -2.52
CA ALA A 374 2.25 21.25 -2.77
C ALA A 374 1.45 20.53 -3.87
N ALA A 375 2.12 19.70 -4.67
CA ALA A 375 1.53 18.88 -5.74
C ALA A 375 1.31 17.41 -5.33
N GLU A 376 1.55 17.01 -4.07
CA GLU A 376 1.41 15.63 -3.61
C GLU A 376 -0.05 15.22 -3.31
N ASP A 377 -0.91 16.19 -3.00
CA ASP A 377 -2.28 15.93 -2.57
C ASP A 377 -3.25 15.85 -3.75
N PRO A 378 -4.34 15.08 -3.64
CA PRO A 378 -5.42 15.11 -4.63
C PRO A 378 -6.12 16.46 -4.62
N ALA A 379 -6.71 16.84 -5.74
CA ALA A 379 -7.66 17.95 -5.76
C ALA A 379 -8.91 17.55 -4.97
N THR A 380 -9.38 18.43 -4.11
CA THR A 380 -10.50 18.16 -3.20
C THR A 380 -11.58 19.21 -3.37
N VAL A 381 -12.81 18.78 -3.58
CA VAL A 381 -13.99 19.64 -3.56
C VAL A 381 -14.49 19.72 -2.12
N VAL A 382 -14.81 20.93 -1.65
CA VAL A 382 -15.37 21.13 -0.31
C VAL A 382 -16.60 20.27 -0.05
N PRO A 383 -16.86 19.88 1.21
CA PRO A 383 -18.06 19.11 1.54
C PRO A 383 -19.35 19.76 1.04
N LEU A 384 -20.13 19.02 0.30
CA LEU A 384 -21.42 19.44 -0.24
C LEU A 384 -22.55 18.65 0.42
N PRO A 385 -23.73 19.28 0.68
CA PRO A 385 -24.88 18.56 1.22
C PRO A 385 -25.34 17.48 0.23
N PHE A 386 -25.63 16.30 0.74
CA PHE A 386 -26.22 15.24 -0.06
C PHE A 386 -27.71 15.52 -0.30
N PRO A 387 -28.26 15.29 -1.51
CA PRO A 387 -29.67 15.56 -1.79
C PRO A 387 -30.62 14.79 -0.86
N SER A 388 -31.63 15.46 -0.34
CA SER A 388 -32.67 14.86 0.56
C SER A 388 -33.46 13.72 -0.08
N SER A 389 -33.42 13.61 -1.41
CA SER A 389 -34.05 12.50 -2.16
C SER A 389 -33.35 11.15 -1.94
N GLY A 390 -32.20 11.11 -1.25
CA GLY A 390 -31.37 9.90 -1.12
C GLY A 390 -30.73 9.45 -2.44
N ARG A 391 -30.70 10.32 -3.45
CA ARG A 391 -30.14 10.05 -4.77
C ARG A 391 -29.22 11.17 -5.21
N LEU A 392 -28.04 10.81 -5.73
CA LEU A 392 -27.08 11.76 -6.28
C LEU A 392 -26.64 11.29 -7.67
N THR A 393 -26.65 12.19 -8.64
CA THR A 393 -26.10 11.93 -9.96
C THR A 393 -25.00 12.94 -10.26
N LEU A 394 -23.80 12.43 -10.54
CA LEU A 394 -22.62 13.22 -10.92
C LEU A 394 -22.22 12.85 -12.34
N ARG A 395 -21.76 13.84 -13.11
CA ARG A 395 -21.39 13.66 -14.52
C ARG A 395 -20.01 14.24 -14.80
N PRO A 396 -18.94 13.62 -14.26
CA PRO A 396 -17.59 14.06 -14.57
C PRO A 396 -17.18 13.65 -15.97
N GLU A 397 -16.19 14.36 -16.49
CA GLU A 397 -15.40 13.96 -17.63
C GLU A 397 -13.99 13.61 -17.13
N LEU A 398 -13.64 12.31 -17.19
CA LEU A 398 -12.41 11.78 -16.62
C LEU A 398 -11.30 11.69 -17.64
N PRO A 399 -10.20 12.45 -17.52
CA PRO A 399 -8.98 12.22 -18.29
C PRO A 399 -8.43 10.80 -18.12
N VAL A 400 -7.73 10.30 -19.11
CA VAL A 400 -7.06 9.00 -19.05
C VAL A 400 -5.53 9.24 -19.02
N PRO A 401 -4.85 8.98 -17.89
CA PRO A 401 -5.32 8.34 -16.64
C PRO A 401 -5.89 9.32 -15.63
N SER A 402 -6.79 8.82 -14.77
CA SER A 402 -7.25 9.54 -13.57
C SER A 402 -7.83 8.61 -12.50
N LEU A 403 -7.94 9.12 -11.28
CA LEU A 403 -8.69 8.54 -10.17
C LEU A 403 -9.68 9.56 -9.65
N TRP A 404 -10.89 9.14 -9.38
CA TRP A 404 -11.94 9.97 -8.82
C TRP A 404 -12.66 9.23 -7.71
N LEU A 405 -12.69 9.82 -6.53
CA LEU A 405 -13.33 9.24 -5.36
C LEU A 405 -14.46 10.14 -4.88
N VAL A 406 -15.60 9.53 -4.59
CA VAL A 406 -16.73 10.17 -3.92
C VAL A 406 -16.88 9.51 -2.55
N HIS A 407 -16.75 10.31 -1.50
CA HIS A 407 -16.91 9.88 -0.12
C HIS A 407 -18.16 10.51 0.47
N VAL A 408 -19.15 9.71 0.83
CA VAL A 408 -20.43 10.13 1.40
C VAL A 408 -20.43 9.79 2.89
N CYS A 409 -20.77 10.77 3.73
CA CYS A 409 -20.73 10.62 5.17
C CYS A 409 -21.99 11.15 5.83
N ALA A 410 -22.57 10.39 6.75
CA ALA A 410 -23.48 10.88 7.75
C ALA A 410 -22.70 11.52 8.90
N ARG A 411 -23.26 12.55 9.52
CA ARG A 411 -22.60 13.26 10.64
C ARG A 411 -22.56 12.38 11.88
N PRO A 412 -21.39 12.14 12.47
CA PRO A 412 -21.28 11.52 13.79
C PRO A 412 -21.91 12.38 14.90
N GLU A 413 -22.40 11.75 15.94
CA GLU A 413 -22.92 12.45 17.12
C GLU A 413 -21.84 13.31 17.77
N GLU A 414 -20.66 12.73 17.97
CA GLU A 414 -19.51 13.40 18.57
C GLU A 414 -18.54 13.94 17.49
N PRO A 415 -17.84 15.04 17.78
CA PRO A 415 -16.73 15.50 16.94
C PRO A 415 -15.57 14.50 16.95
N PRO A 416 -14.54 14.67 16.07
CA PRO A 416 -13.38 13.80 16.04
C PRO A 416 -12.70 13.68 17.40
N GLY A 417 -12.24 12.48 17.74
CA GLY A 417 -11.44 12.22 18.92
C GLY A 417 -10.01 12.80 18.81
N GLN A 418 -9.24 12.62 19.87
CA GLN A 418 -7.90 13.19 20.00
C GLN A 418 -6.88 12.46 19.10
N VAL A 419 -6.12 13.25 18.35
CA VAL A 419 -4.88 12.79 17.69
C VAL A 419 -3.84 12.41 18.74
N THR A 420 -3.15 11.29 18.55
CA THR A 420 -2.19 10.74 19.52
C THR A 420 -0.82 10.49 18.88
N ARG A 421 0.19 10.20 19.73
CA ARG A 421 1.55 9.83 19.30
C ARG A 421 2.19 10.84 18.35
N LEU A 422 1.90 12.14 18.52
CA LEU A 422 2.58 13.17 17.76
C LEU A 422 4.09 13.10 18.00
N ARG A 423 4.87 13.11 16.93
CA ARG A 423 6.33 13.14 16.97
C ARG A 423 6.85 14.20 16.00
N ALA A 424 7.93 14.84 16.39
CA ALA A 424 8.67 15.81 15.60
C ALA A 424 10.04 15.22 15.25
N LEU A 425 10.31 15.04 13.96
CA LEU A 425 11.50 14.36 13.45
C LEU A 425 12.29 15.35 12.57
N PRO A 426 13.60 15.57 12.83
CA PRO A 426 14.40 16.45 11.99
C PRO A 426 14.58 15.84 10.60
N LEU A 427 14.36 16.62 9.54
CA LEU A 427 14.70 16.26 8.17
C LEU A 427 16.03 16.87 7.76
N THR A 428 16.14 18.19 7.92
CA THR A 428 17.35 18.97 7.66
C THR A 428 17.28 20.26 8.47
N ARG A 429 18.32 21.09 8.42
CA ARG A 429 18.32 22.40 9.08
C ARG A 429 17.13 23.23 8.60
N GLY A 430 16.29 23.68 9.52
CA GLY A 430 15.10 24.47 9.22
C GLY A 430 13.92 23.69 8.62
N GLN A 431 13.95 22.34 8.63
CA GLN A 431 12.84 21.50 8.21
C GLN A 431 12.55 20.40 9.22
N LEU A 432 11.27 20.18 9.51
CA LEU A 432 10.79 19.21 10.47
C LEU A 432 9.66 18.38 9.88
N LEU A 433 9.71 17.06 10.08
CA LEU A 433 8.61 16.16 9.79
C LEU A 433 7.79 15.93 11.07
N LEU A 434 6.52 16.27 11.03
CA LEU A 434 5.54 15.91 12.04
C LEU A 434 4.78 14.67 11.59
N VAL A 435 4.63 13.67 12.47
CA VAL A 435 3.84 12.48 12.23
C VAL A 435 3.01 12.16 13.46
N TRP A 436 1.81 11.61 13.26
CA TRP A 436 0.87 11.30 14.35
C TRP A 436 0.04 10.06 14.04
N SER A 437 -0.71 9.59 15.05
CA SER A 437 -1.69 8.52 14.93
C SER A 437 -3.11 9.07 15.08
N ASP A 438 -4.02 8.58 14.25
CA ASP A 438 -5.45 8.88 14.23
C ASP A 438 -6.33 7.72 14.71
N GLU A 439 -5.73 6.69 15.31
CA GLU A 439 -6.45 5.50 15.80
C GLU A 439 -7.61 5.81 16.75
N ARG A 440 -7.60 6.98 17.40
CA ARG A 440 -8.63 7.42 18.36
C ARG A 440 -9.54 8.52 17.81
N VAL A 441 -9.39 8.87 16.55
CA VAL A 441 -10.17 9.96 15.94
C VAL A 441 -11.63 9.54 15.67
N GLY A 442 -11.87 8.26 15.45
CA GLY A 442 -13.19 7.70 15.18
C GLY A 442 -13.46 7.63 13.68
N SER A 443 -14.27 8.55 13.15
CA SER A 443 -14.66 8.56 11.74
C SER A 443 -13.52 8.90 10.78
N LYS A 444 -13.56 8.33 9.58
CA LYS A 444 -12.71 8.72 8.44
C LYS A 444 -13.27 9.93 7.65
N CYS A 445 -14.39 10.50 8.07
CA CYS A 445 -15.00 11.68 7.45
C CYS A 445 -14.28 12.96 7.87
N LEU A 446 -12.99 13.00 7.65
CA LEU A 446 -12.10 14.09 8.04
C LEU A 446 -11.84 15.02 6.86
N TRP A 447 -12.02 16.32 7.11
CA TRP A 447 -11.68 17.35 6.14
C TRP A 447 -10.18 17.64 6.14
N THR A 448 -9.60 17.77 7.33
CA THR A 448 -8.17 18.10 7.46
C THR A 448 -7.65 17.85 8.87
N TYR A 449 -6.34 17.90 9.00
CA TYR A 449 -5.66 18.10 10.28
C TYR A 449 -5.21 19.55 10.39
N GLU A 450 -5.55 20.19 11.50
CA GLU A 450 -5.02 21.51 11.85
C GLU A 450 -3.74 21.34 12.67
N ILE A 451 -2.63 21.83 12.11
CA ILE A 451 -1.30 21.76 12.73
C ILE A 451 -0.93 23.15 13.20
N GLN A 452 -0.53 23.27 14.46
CA GLN A 452 -0.16 24.51 15.09
C GLN A 452 1.26 24.44 15.64
N PHE A 453 1.94 25.59 15.61
CA PHE A 453 3.30 25.80 16.10
C PHE A 453 3.36 27.00 17.05
N SER A 454 4.18 26.89 18.08
CA SER A 454 4.51 27.97 19.01
C SER A 454 6.00 27.94 19.35
N PRO A 455 6.77 28.99 19.07
CA PRO A 455 8.19 29.04 19.46
C PRO A 455 8.39 28.92 20.98
N GLU A 456 7.49 29.51 21.75
CA GLU A 456 7.59 29.61 23.22
C GLU A 456 6.62 28.66 23.96
N GLY A 457 5.74 27.94 23.24
CA GLY A 457 4.75 27.02 23.82
C GLY A 457 3.53 27.72 24.43
N VAL A 458 3.35 29.01 24.25
CA VAL A 458 2.26 29.81 24.84
C VAL A 458 1.21 30.16 23.78
N VAL A 459 1.61 30.86 22.73
CA VAL A 459 0.72 31.24 21.64
C VAL A 459 0.96 30.33 20.44
N TYR A 460 -0.07 29.60 20.02
CA TYR A 460 -0.01 28.67 18.91
C TYR A 460 -0.64 29.28 17.66
N LEU A 461 0.08 29.24 16.55
CA LEU A 461 -0.38 29.68 15.24
C LEU A 461 -0.50 28.53 14.26
N PRO A 462 -1.54 28.50 13.40
CA PRO A 462 -1.69 27.46 12.40
C PRO A 462 -0.55 27.55 11.37
N ILE A 463 0.02 26.39 11.01
CA ILE A 463 1.11 26.28 10.02
C ILE A 463 0.71 25.46 8.78
N SER A 464 -0.41 24.77 8.82
CA SER A 464 -1.00 24.10 7.64
C SER A 464 -1.78 25.14 6.81
N ARG A 465 -1.39 25.28 5.53
CA ARG A 465 -2.01 26.27 4.60
C ARG A 465 -3.09 25.68 3.71
N LYS A 466 -3.13 24.34 3.58
CA LYS A 466 -4.09 23.60 2.77
C LYS A 466 -4.67 22.45 3.58
N PRO A 467 -5.91 22.05 3.30
CA PRO A 467 -6.46 20.81 3.85
C PRO A 467 -5.59 19.61 3.47
N SER A 468 -5.34 18.72 4.42
CA SER A 468 -4.66 17.45 4.21
C SER A 468 -5.19 16.43 5.18
N THR A 469 -5.42 15.21 4.71
CA THR A 469 -5.88 14.07 5.50
C THR A 469 -4.77 13.04 5.75
N PHE A 470 -3.53 13.35 5.37
CA PHE A 470 -2.38 12.52 5.68
C PHE A 470 -1.89 12.77 7.10
N ASN A 471 -1.50 11.69 7.78
CA ASN A 471 -1.00 11.70 9.16
C ASN A 471 0.45 12.18 9.26
N LEU A 472 0.85 13.06 8.37
CA LEU A 472 2.18 13.65 8.32
C LEU A 472 2.14 15.07 7.74
N PHE A 473 3.10 15.88 8.17
CA PHE A 473 3.28 17.24 7.67
C PHE A 473 4.75 17.64 7.71
N VAL A 474 5.25 18.23 6.63
CA VAL A 474 6.60 18.80 6.60
C VAL A 474 6.52 20.30 6.84
N PHE A 475 7.03 20.74 7.97
CA PHE A 475 7.17 22.16 8.29
C PHE A 475 8.50 22.69 7.76
N SER A 476 8.44 23.66 6.87
CA SER A 476 9.60 24.30 6.24
C SER A 476 9.35 25.81 6.15
N PRO A 477 9.49 26.54 7.27
CA PRO A 477 9.26 27.98 7.31
C PRO A 477 10.39 28.74 6.60
N ASP A 478 10.08 29.93 6.09
CA ASP A 478 11.07 30.79 5.43
C ASP A 478 12.15 31.28 6.41
N THR A 479 11.79 31.45 7.67
CA THR A 479 12.71 31.83 8.75
C THR A 479 13.66 30.73 9.17
N ALA A 480 13.47 29.49 8.70
CA ALA A 480 14.16 28.28 9.15
C ALA A 480 14.06 28.00 10.66
N VAL A 481 13.18 28.70 11.40
CA VAL A 481 12.96 28.49 12.83
C VAL A 481 11.94 27.38 13.02
N VAL A 482 12.42 26.22 13.48
CA VAL A 482 11.60 25.03 13.73
C VAL A 482 11.63 24.58 15.20
N SER A 483 12.45 25.24 16.03
CA SER A 483 12.48 24.97 17.48
C SER A 483 11.25 25.53 18.15
N GLY A 484 10.56 24.73 18.94
CA GLY A 484 9.34 25.12 19.63
C GLY A 484 8.38 23.94 19.85
N SER A 485 7.17 24.28 20.19
CA SER A 485 6.11 23.33 20.53
C SER A 485 5.11 23.17 19.40
N TYR A 486 4.69 21.92 19.17
CA TYR A 486 3.76 21.54 18.11
C TYR A 486 2.56 20.81 18.69
N ARG A 487 1.38 21.03 18.12
CA ARG A 487 0.17 20.26 18.41
C ARG A 487 -0.68 20.10 17.16
N VAL A 488 -1.49 19.05 17.12
CA VAL A 488 -2.32 18.68 15.96
C VAL A 488 -3.71 18.27 16.43
N ARG A 489 -4.74 18.64 15.67
CA ARG A 489 -6.10 18.14 15.86
C ARG A 489 -6.74 17.77 14.51
N ALA A 490 -7.69 16.84 14.55
CA ALA A 490 -8.52 16.49 13.39
C ALA A 490 -9.70 17.48 13.29
N VAL A 491 -10.13 17.74 12.06
CA VAL A 491 -11.34 18.52 11.75
C VAL A 491 -12.18 17.73 10.76
N ASP A 492 -13.46 17.51 11.05
CA ASP A 492 -14.35 16.74 10.22
C ASP A 492 -14.98 17.53 9.05
N TYR A 493 -15.80 16.86 8.23
CA TYR A 493 -16.49 17.46 7.08
C TYR A 493 -17.50 18.56 7.46
N TRP A 494 -17.92 18.65 8.73
CA TRP A 494 -18.83 19.67 9.27
C TRP A 494 -18.08 20.79 9.98
N ALA A 495 -16.76 20.89 9.76
CA ALA A 495 -15.87 21.87 10.38
C ALA A 495 -15.82 21.80 11.92
N ARG A 496 -16.16 20.65 12.52
CA ARG A 496 -16.03 20.43 13.96
C ARG A 496 -14.62 19.98 14.29
N PRO A 497 -13.88 20.74 15.10
CA PRO A 497 -12.54 20.33 15.53
C PRO A 497 -12.61 19.33 16.69
N GLY A 498 -11.74 18.34 16.66
CA GLY A 498 -11.42 17.52 17.80
C GLY A 498 -10.48 18.21 18.79
N PRO A 499 -10.18 17.57 19.94
CA PRO A 499 -9.19 18.08 20.89
C PRO A 499 -7.78 18.00 20.27
N PHE A 500 -6.93 18.96 20.66
CA PHE A 500 -5.53 18.92 20.27
C PHE A 500 -4.81 17.74 20.93
N SER A 501 -3.82 17.20 20.22
CA SER A 501 -2.86 16.25 20.79
C SER A 501 -2.13 16.89 21.97
N SER A 502 -1.53 16.05 22.82
CA SER A 502 -0.49 16.54 23.73
C SER A 502 0.60 17.25 22.91
N PRO A 503 1.08 18.42 23.35
CA PRO A 503 2.10 19.15 22.61
C PRO A 503 3.45 18.40 22.68
N VAL A 504 4.21 18.52 21.58
CA VAL A 504 5.57 17.97 21.46
C VAL A 504 6.55 19.09 21.24
N TRP A 505 7.59 19.15 22.07
CA TRP A 505 8.68 20.08 21.93
C TRP A 505 9.76 19.53 21.02
N TYR A 506 10.22 20.34 20.11
CA TYR A 506 11.43 20.13 19.34
C TYR A 506 12.45 21.23 19.67
N LEU A 507 13.52 20.81 20.29
CA LEU A 507 14.67 21.67 20.56
C LEU A 507 15.63 21.48 19.38
N GLY A 508 15.67 22.36 18.42
CA GLY A 508 16.54 22.26 17.25
C GLY A 508 17.93 21.75 17.63
N ALA A 509 18.62 21.06 16.71
CA ALA A 509 20.02 20.68 16.95
C ALA A 509 20.81 21.96 17.31
N PRO A 510 21.67 21.92 18.35
CA PRO A 510 22.55 23.06 18.64
C PRO A 510 23.32 23.42 17.37
N ALA A 511 23.51 24.69 17.12
CA ALA A 511 24.38 25.15 16.04
C ALA A 511 25.75 24.49 16.25
N PRO A 512 26.38 23.95 15.17
CA PRO A 512 27.70 23.37 15.28
C PRO A 512 28.73 24.37 15.72
#